data_447017bf1fb79b768f8496823db3c074
#
_entry.id   447017bf1fb79b768f8496823db3c074
#
_cell.length_a   1.000
_cell.length_b   1.000
_cell.length_c   1.000
_cell.angle_alpha   90.00
_cell.angle_beta   90.00
_cell.angle_gamma   90.00
#
_symmetry.space_group_name_H-M   'P 1'
#
loop_
_entity.id
_entity.type
_entity.pdbx_description
1 polymer ?
#
loop_
_entity_poly.entity_id
_entity_poly.type
_entity_poly.pdbx_seq_one_letter_code
_entity_poly.pdbx_strand_id
1 'polypeptide(L)'
;DVGVAGRLQRGLLTLLRIAIGWHFLYEGHAKFFSGNWTSAGYLQASRWFLGGAFQWMASHPAVIALVDAVNIGGQILIGLLLITGTLTRAASLAAMALLLLYYLANPPLVGLGLTVPADGHYLVVDRNLIEMLTLAFLAALPVTALPGVDRWFVRRRQLALAEAPVEGGPKDAVAEPAAVPLKPARGDAPGRREMLANLAGLPFLGAFAYALFKKRQWSSYEERNLVDA
;
A
#
# COMPACT_ATOMS: atom_id res chain seq x y z
N ASP A 1 -8.40 -18.12 -24.30
CA ASP A 1 -7.71 -18.46 -23.03
C ASP A 1 -6.82 -17.34 -22.48
N VAL A 2 -6.11 -16.58 -23.32
CA VAL A 2 -5.26 -15.46 -22.90
C VAL A 2 -6.05 -14.38 -22.12
N GLY A 3 -7.30 -14.13 -22.51
CA GLY A 3 -8.17 -13.15 -21.84
C GLY A 3 -8.62 -13.58 -20.44
N VAL A 4 -8.76 -14.87 -20.17
CA VAL A 4 -9.14 -15.41 -18.85
C VAL A 4 -7.94 -15.35 -17.90
N ALA A 5 -6.77 -15.79 -18.36
CA ALA A 5 -5.52 -15.73 -17.61
C ALA A 5 -5.20 -14.28 -17.17
N GLY A 6 -5.33 -13.31 -18.09
CA GLY A 6 -5.09 -11.91 -17.77
C GLY A 6 -6.12 -11.29 -16.79
N ARG A 7 -7.35 -11.80 -16.75
CA ARG A 7 -8.35 -11.38 -15.75
C ARG A 7 -8.03 -11.93 -14.37
N LEU A 8 -7.67 -13.23 -14.31
CA LEU A 8 -7.27 -13.88 -13.05
C LEU A 8 -6.04 -13.20 -12.44
N GLN A 9 -5.00 -12.97 -13.23
CA GLN A 9 -3.78 -12.29 -12.79
C GLN A 9 -4.09 -10.90 -12.21
N ARG A 10 -4.89 -10.10 -12.90
CA ARG A 10 -5.31 -8.77 -12.39
C ARG A 10 -6.10 -8.87 -11.09
N GLY A 11 -6.99 -9.88 -10.97
CA GLY A 11 -7.73 -10.15 -9.75
C GLY A 11 -6.80 -10.48 -8.57
N LEU A 12 -5.86 -11.41 -8.78
CA LEU A 12 -4.90 -11.82 -7.76
C LEU A 12 -3.98 -10.66 -7.32
N LEU A 13 -3.47 -9.87 -8.28
CA LEU A 13 -2.66 -8.69 -7.96
C LEU A 13 -3.44 -7.62 -7.21
N THR A 14 -4.71 -7.44 -7.51
CA THR A 14 -5.59 -6.52 -6.77
C THR A 14 -5.80 -7.02 -5.34
N LEU A 15 -6.06 -8.31 -5.15
CA LEU A 15 -6.18 -8.92 -3.83
C LEU A 15 -4.88 -8.78 -3.03
N LEU A 16 -3.74 -9.03 -3.66
CA LEU A 16 -2.43 -8.89 -3.04
C LEU A 16 -2.18 -7.44 -2.58
N ARG A 17 -2.48 -6.45 -3.43
CA ARG A 17 -2.40 -5.03 -3.06
C ARG A 17 -3.28 -4.70 -1.86
N ILE A 18 -4.54 -5.20 -1.86
CA ILE A 18 -5.48 -4.99 -0.76
C ILE A 18 -4.98 -5.67 0.52
N ALA A 19 -4.45 -6.89 0.42
CA ALA A 19 -3.94 -7.63 1.57
C ALA A 19 -2.74 -6.91 2.24
N ILE A 20 -1.78 -6.41 1.43
CA ILE A 20 -0.67 -5.61 1.96
C ILE A 20 -1.21 -4.30 2.55
N GLY A 21 -2.13 -3.62 1.87
CA GLY A 21 -2.77 -2.42 2.40
C GLY A 21 -3.47 -2.68 3.73
N TRP A 22 -4.14 -3.80 3.87
CA TRP A 22 -4.75 -4.23 5.13
C TRP A 22 -3.72 -4.47 6.22
N HIS A 23 -2.61 -5.13 5.90
CA HIS A 23 -1.52 -5.37 6.85
C HIS A 23 -1.00 -4.03 7.42
N PHE A 24 -0.66 -3.06 6.56
CA PHE A 24 -0.23 -1.72 7.00
C PHE A 24 -1.28 -1.01 7.83
N LEU A 25 -2.54 -1.03 7.39
CA LEU A 25 -3.64 -0.39 8.10
C LEU A 25 -3.84 -0.99 9.49
N TYR A 26 -3.82 -2.32 9.57
CA TYR A 26 -3.98 -3.06 10.83
C TYR A 26 -2.86 -2.75 11.81
N GLU A 27 -1.60 -2.82 11.37
CA GLU A 27 -0.42 -2.52 12.17
C GLU A 27 -0.45 -1.08 12.71
N GLY A 28 -0.74 -0.11 11.85
CA GLY A 28 -0.85 1.29 12.25
C GLY A 28 -1.99 1.53 13.24
N HIS A 29 -3.13 0.88 13.02
CA HIS A 29 -4.27 0.95 13.91
C HIS A 29 -3.97 0.33 15.27
N ALA A 30 -3.39 -0.88 15.32
CA ALA A 30 -3.04 -1.56 16.57
C ALA A 30 -2.11 -0.70 17.43
N LYS A 31 -1.10 -0.10 16.82
CA LYS A 31 -0.17 0.83 17.47
C LYS A 31 -0.88 2.08 18.01
N PHE A 32 -1.77 2.67 17.21
CA PHE A 32 -2.53 3.87 17.61
C PHE A 32 -3.41 3.63 18.82
N PHE A 33 -4.08 2.48 18.90
CA PHE A 33 -5.02 2.17 19.98
C PHE A 33 -4.38 1.49 21.21
N SER A 34 -3.14 1.03 21.12
CA SER A 34 -2.41 0.51 22.29
C SER A 34 -2.14 1.60 23.34
N GLY A 35 -2.11 2.87 22.92
CA GLY A 35 -1.95 4.03 23.81
C GLY A 35 -0.54 4.24 24.34
N ASN A 36 0.26 3.18 24.50
CA ASN A 36 1.62 3.21 25.04
C ASN A 36 2.68 2.69 24.06
N TRP A 37 2.31 2.51 22.79
CA TRP A 37 3.26 2.00 21.83
C TRP A 37 4.34 3.03 21.48
N THR A 38 5.58 2.57 21.47
CA THR A 38 6.73 3.34 21.00
C THR A 38 7.73 2.45 20.27
N SER A 39 8.37 3.00 19.25
CA SER A 39 9.45 2.34 18.54
C SER A 39 10.80 2.38 19.29
N ALA A 40 10.87 3.03 20.45
CA ALA A 40 12.12 3.24 21.19
C ALA A 40 12.87 1.95 21.47
N GLY A 41 12.18 0.93 22.00
CA GLY A 41 12.79 -0.37 22.29
C GLY A 41 13.34 -1.05 21.03
N TYR A 42 12.59 -1.00 19.93
CA TYR A 42 13.01 -1.57 18.66
C TYR A 42 14.26 -0.88 18.09
N LEU A 43 14.33 0.45 18.19
CA LEU A 43 15.48 1.24 17.72
C LEU A 43 16.70 1.10 18.66
N GLN A 44 16.48 0.98 19.96
CA GLN A 44 17.57 0.69 20.93
C GLN A 44 18.20 -0.69 20.73
N ALA A 45 17.44 -1.67 20.27
CA ALA A 45 17.92 -3.01 19.95
C ALA A 45 18.79 -3.06 18.69
N SER A 46 18.79 -2.01 17.87
CA SER A 46 19.58 -1.97 16.64
C SER A 46 21.07 -2.01 16.93
N ARG A 47 21.77 -2.97 16.27
CA ARG A 47 23.22 -3.21 16.48
C ARG A 47 23.99 -3.26 15.16
N TRP A 48 23.36 -3.03 14.04
CA TRP A 48 24.00 -3.05 12.74
C TRP A 48 24.67 -1.70 12.41
N PHE A 49 25.16 -1.50 11.19
CA PHE A 49 25.97 -0.33 10.82
C PHE A 49 25.30 1.03 11.08
N LEU A 50 23.95 1.12 11.07
CA LEU A 50 23.18 2.31 11.45
C LEU A 50 22.73 2.30 12.92
N GLY A 51 23.16 1.30 13.72
CA GLY A 51 22.69 1.14 15.10
C GLY A 51 22.89 2.39 15.95
N GLY A 52 24.02 3.07 15.83
CA GLY A 52 24.27 4.31 16.56
C GLY A 52 23.27 5.43 16.26
N ALA A 53 22.89 5.56 14.98
CA ALA A 53 21.87 6.55 14.58
C ALA A 53 20.49 6.19 15.15
N PHE A 54 20.08 4.92 15.07
CA PHE A 54 18.80 4.46 15.60
C PHE A 54 18.73 4.56 17.13
N GLN A 55 19.81 4.23 17.85
CA GLN A 55 19.90 4.37 19.30
C GLN A 55 19.85 5.85 19.72
N TRP A 56 20.53 6.73 18.95
CA TRP A 56 20.45 8.19 19.16
C TRP A 56 19.02 8.68 19.00
N MET A 57 18.30 8.27 17.94
CA MET A 57 16.88 8.62 17.75
C MET A 57 16.03 8.17 18.95
N ALA A 58 16.23 6.95 19.42
CA ALA A 58 15.50 6.37 20.56
C ALA A 58 15.78 7.09 21.88
N SER A 59 16.96 7.70 22.05
CA SER A 59 17.35 8.41 23.27
C SER A 59 16.86 9.87 23.36
N HIS A 60 16.28 10.41 22.26
CA HIS A 60 15.83 11.80 22.21
C HIS A 60 14.29 11.87 22.19
N PRO A 61 13.63 12.33 23.28
CA PRO A 61 12.17 12.28 23.40
C PRO A 61 11.39 12.94 22.26
N ALA A 62 11.85 14.08 21.77
CA ALA A 62 11.19 14.78 20.66
C ALA A 62 11.34 14.04 19.34
N VAL A 63 12.50 13.41 19.11
CA VAL A 63 12.76 12.64 17.88
C VAL A 63 11.94 11.36 17.87
N ILE A 64 11.93 10.63 18.97
CA ILE A 64 11.17 9.38 19.05
C ILE A 64 9.66 9.62 18.92
N ALA A 65 9.14 10.70 19.52
CA ALA A 65 7.73 11.07 19.35
C ALA A 65 7.37 11.35 17.88
N LEU A 66 8.26 12.02 17.13
CA LEU A 66 8.08 12.25 15.70
C LEU A 66 8.15 10.94 14.91
N VAL A 67 9.12 10.06 15.21
CA VAL A 67 9.26 8.74 14.58
C VAL A 67 8.01 7.90 14.80
N ASP A 68 7.49 7.86 16.02
CA ASP A 68 6.28 7.14 16.37
C ASP A 68 5.05 7.68 15.62
N ALA A 69 4.89 9.01 15.59
CA ALA A 69 3.80 9.65 14.86
C ALA A 69 3.85 9.37 13.35
N VAL A 70 5.05 9.48 12.73
CA VAL A 70 5.26 9.17 11.30
C VAL A 70 5.05 7.69 11.03
N ASN A 71 5.49 6.81 11.93
CA ASN A 71 5.30 5.36 11.81
C ASN A 71 3.82 5.00 11.81
N ILE A 72 3.08 5.42 12.85
CA ILE A 72 1.66 5.12 13.00
C ILE A 72 0.84 5.75 11.88
N GLY A 73 0.98 7.07 11.69
CA GLY A 73 0.23 7.80 10.68
C GLY A 73 0.57 7.36 9.26
N GLY A 74 1.85 7.10 9.00
CA GLY A 74 2.34 6.57 7.72
C GLY A 74 1.74 5.20 7.41
N GLN A 75 1.73 4.27 8.34
CA GLN A 75 1.13 2.95 8.14
C GLN A 75 -0.37 3.02 7.85
N ILE A 76 -1.11 3.83 8.59
CA ILE A 76 -2.55 4.03 8.37
C ILE A 76 -2.79 4.62 6.98
N LEU A 77 -2.07 5.68 6.62
CA LEU A 77 -2.22 6.34 5.33
C LEU A 77 -1.86 5.42 4.17
N ILE A 78 -0.70 4.76 4.23
CA ILE A 78 -0.26 3.79 3.22
C ILE A 78 -1.30 2.69 3.04
N GLY A 79 -1.80 2.13 4.14
CA GLY A 79 -2.81 1.09 4.13
C GLY A 79 -4.09 1.52 3.41
N LEU A 80 -4.61 2.70 3.73
CA LEU A 80 -5.79 3.27 3.08
C LEU A 80 -5.58 3.53 1.59
N LEU A 81 -4.42 4.09 1.21
CA LEU A 81 -4.08 4.37 -0.19
C LEU A 81 -3.96 3.08 -1.01
N LEU A 82 -3.33 2.04 -0.46
CA LEU A 82 -3.20 0.75 -1.14
C LEU A 82 -4.55 0.03 -1.27
N ILE A 83 -5.39 0.04 -0.24
CA ILE A 83 -6.72 -0.60 -0.29
C ILE A 83 -7.59 0.07 -1.36
N THR A 84 -7.67 1.39 -1.35
CA THR A 84 -8.48 2.16 -2.31
C THR A 84 -7.90 2.16 -3.71
N GLY A 85 -6.59 1.91 -3.85
CA GLY A 85 -5.86 2.07 -5.10
C GLY A 85 -5.73 3.52 -5.53
N THR A 86 -5.50 4.41 -4.56
CA THR A 86 -5.22 5.83 -4.74
C THR A 86 -3.73 6.07 -4.55
N LEU A 87 -3.10 6.79 -5.49
CA LEU A 87 -1.65 7.05 -5.45
C LEU A 87 -0.83 5.76 -5.24
N THR A 88 -1.25 4.66 -5.86
CA THR A 88 -0.71 3.31 -5.60
C THR A 88 0.82 3.27 -5.70
N ARG A 89 1.41 3.96 -6.69
CA ARG A 89 2.88 4.02 -6.84
C ARG A 89 3.56 4.72 -5.68
N ALA A 90 3.04 5.89 -5.28
CA ALA A 90 3.61 6.66 -4.17
C ALA A 90 3.45 5.91 -2.83
N ALA A 91 2.27 5.31 -2.61
CA ALA A 91 2.00 4.49 -1.43
C ALA A 91 2.94 3.26 -1.36
N SER A 92 3.16 2.57 -2.49
CA SER A 92 4.09 1.43 -2.55
C SER A 92 5.53 1.86 -2.26
N LEU A 93 5.99 2.99 -2.80
CA LEU A 93 7.33 3.50 -2.54
C LEU A 93 7.51 3.94 -1.08
N ALA A 94 6.49 4.60 -0.49
CA ALA A 94 6.50 4.98 0.92
C ALA A 94 6.51 3.74 1.85
N ALA A 95 5.72 2.71 1.51
CA ALA A 95 5.73 1.44 2.22
C ALA A 95 7.10 0.74 2.15
N MET A 96 7.69 0.69 0.95
CA MET A 96 9.04 0.15 0.77
C MET A 96 10.09 0.88 1.61
N ALA A 97 10.03 2.22 1.65
CA ALA A 97 10.95 3.02 2.46
C ALA A 97 10.79 2.69 3.95
N LEU A 98 9.56 2.55 4.43
CA LEU A 98 9.28 2.20 5.83
C LEU A 98 9.78 0.80 6.17
N LEU A 99 9.50 -0.20 5.32
CA LEU A 99 9.98 -1.57 5.51
C LEU A 99 11.50 -1.67 5.42
N LEU A 100 12.13 -0.87 4.54
CA LEU A 100 13.58 -0.77 4.46
C LEU A 100 14.17 -0.24 5.76
N LEU A 101 13.57 0.78 6.37
CA LEU A 101 14.02 1.28 7.68
C LEU A 101 13.91 0.20 8.76
N TYR A 102 12.84 -0.58 8.77
CA TYR A 102 12.72 -1.72 9.69
C TYR A 102 13.80 -2.77 9.45
N TYR A 103 14.03 -3.12 8.19
CA TYR A 103 15.05 -4.09 7.82
C TYR A 103 16.46 -3.59 8.19
N LEU A 104 16.75 -2.31 8.01
CA LEU A 104 18.05 -1.71 8.36
C LEU A 104 18.23 -1.57 9.87
N ALA A 105 17.15 -1.35 10.63
CA ALA A 105 17.25 -1.24 12.09
C ALA A 105 17.56 -2.61 12.71
N ASN A 106 16.87 -3.66 12.31
CA ASN A 106 17.05 -5.01 12.84
C ASN A 106 17.04 -6.06 11.71
N PRO A 107 18.16 -6.22 10.98
CA PRO A 107 18.24 -7.15 9.86
C PRO A 107 18.18 -8.62 10.36
N PRO A 108 17.56 -9.53 9.58
CA PRO A 108 17.39 -10.93 9.96
C PRO A 108 18.68 -11.77 9.78
N LEU A 109 19.83 -11.22 10.12
CA LEU A 109 21.14 -11.88 9.94
C LEU A 109 21.38 -12.87 11.08
N VAL A 110 21.01 -14.11 10.86
CA VAL A 110 21.14 -15.20 11.84
C VAL A 110 22.61 -15.45 12.20
N GLY A 111 22.88 -15.63 13.49
CA GLY A 111 24.22 -15.96 13.99
C GLY A 111 25.11 -14.78 14.35
N LEU A 112 24.74 -13.55 13.99
CA LEU A 112 25.49 -12.33 14.33
C LEU A 112 24.99 -11.64 15.60
N GLY A 113 23.98 -12.18 16.29
CA GLY A 113 23.37 -11.56 17.49
C GLY A 113 22.73 -10.20 17.22
N LEU A 114 22.39 -9.92 15.95
CA LEU A 114 21.83 -8.65 15.49
C LEU A 114 20.29 -8.66 15.47
N THR A 115 19.70 -9.84 15.62
CA THR A 115 18.27 -10.02 15.47
C THR A 115 17.56 -9.99 16.82
N VAL A 116 16.45 -9.26 16.87
CA VAL A 116 15.44 -9.50 17.91
C VAL A 116 14.75 -10.81 17.55
N PRO A 117 14.59 -11.76 18.50
CA PRO A 117 13.88 -13.00 18.24
C PRO A 117 12.48 -12.68 17.71
N ALA A 118 12.20 -13.04 16.48
CA ALA A 118 10.90 -12.90 15.84
C ALA A 118 10.72 -14.02 14.82
N ASP A 119 9.49 -14.42 14.59
CA ASP A 119 9.17 -15.45 13.61
C ASP A 119 9.59 -15.05 12.20
N GLY A 120 10.09 -16.00 11.42
CA GLY A 120 10.32 -15.84 9.98
C GLY A 120 11.69 -15.27 9.56
N HIS A 121 12.75 -15.54 10.34
CA HIS A 121 14.13 -15.22 9.94
C HIS A 121 14.74 -16.35 9.10
N TYR A 122 14.92 -16.09 7.81
CA TYR A 122 15.52 -17.04 6.87
C TYR A 122 16.81 -16.45 6.29
N LEU A 123 17.85 -16.34 7.13
CA LEU A 123 19.16 -15.78 6.82
C LEU A 123 19.08 -14.28 6.45
N VAL A 124 18.86 -13.95 5.18
CA VAL A 124 18.70 -12.58 4.68
C VAL A 124 17.24 -12.28 4.28
N VAL A 125 16.40 -13.28 4.24
CA VAL A 125 14.99 -13.13 3.84
C VAL A 125 14.12 -13.09 5.08
N ASP A 126 13.32 -12.04 5.19
CA ASP A 126 12.27 -11.90 6.19
C ASP A 126 10.97 -11.41 5.55
N ARG A 127 9.95 -11.25 6.37
CA ARG A 127 8.66 -10.70 5.93
C ARG A 127 8.80 -9.34 5.27
N ASN A 128 9.64 -8.46 5.82
CA ASN A 128 9.82 -7.10 5.29
C ASN A 128 10.38 -7.13 3.87
N LEU A 129 11.37 -7.98 3.62
CA LEU A 129 11.98 -8.12 2.29
C LEU A 129 10.97 -8.67 1.26
N ILE A 130 10.17 -9.68 1.63
CA ILE A 130 9.15 -10.24 0.75
C ILE A 130 8.10 -9.19 0.39
N GLU A 131 7.65 -8.43 1.40
CA GLU A 131 6.68 -7.34 1.18
C GLU A 131 7.28 -6.21 0.33
N MET A 132 8.55 -5.82 0.56
CA MET A 132 9.25 -4.83 -0.27
C MET A 132 9.31 -5.25 -1.74
N LEU A 133 9.66 -6.51 -2.03
CA LEU A 133 9.71 -7.02 -3.41
C LEU A 133 8.32 -6.98 -4.06
N THR A 134 7.28 -7.34 -3.31
CA THR A 134 5.90 -7.28 -3.79
C THR A 134 5.46 -5.84 -4.05
N LEU A 135 5.81 -4.91 -3.17
CA LEU A 135 5.53 -3.48 -3.34
C LEU A 135 6.32 -2.87 -4.51
N ALA A 136 7.56 -3.30 -4.71
CA ALA A 136 8.37 -2.90 -5.87
C ALA A 136 7.69 -3.32 -7.18
N PHE A 137 7.18 -4.55 -7.23
CA PHE A 137 6.41 -5.04 -8.36
C PHE A 137 5.14 -4.22 -8.59
N LEU A 138 4.37 -3.93 -7.53
CA LEU A 138 3.17 -3.08 -7.62
C LEU A 138 3.49 -1.65 -8.09
N ALA A 139 4.60 -1.07 -7.62
CA ALA A 139 5.06 0.26 -8.03
C ALA A 139 5.49 0.32 -9.51
N ALA A 140 6.03 -0.79 -10.04
CA ALA A 140 6.45 -0.90 -11.43
C ALA A 140 5.27 -1.05 -12.41
N LEU A 141 4.10 -1.48 -11.94
CA LEU A 141 2.92 -1.64 -12.80
C LEU A 141 2.42 -0.29 -13.32
N PRO A 142 1.87 -0.25 -14.57
CA PRO A 142 1.15 0.91 -15.04
C PRO A 142 -0.02 1.26 -14.12
N VAL A 143 -0.28 2.56 -13.90
CA VAL A 143 -1.37 3.04 -13.01
C VAL A 143 -2.73 2.47 -13.40
N THR A 144 -2.93 2.19 -14.69
CA THR A 144 -4.17 1.61 -15.23
C THR A 144 -4.24 0.09 -15.18
N ALA A 145 -3.17 -0.60 -14.76
CA ALA A 145 -3.09 -2.06 -14.77
C ALA A 145 -4.10 -2.72 -13.82
N LEU A 146 -4.27 -2.12 -12.65
CA LEU A 146 -5.15 -2.64 -11.60
C LEU A 146 -6.38 -1.75 -11.41
N PRO A 147 -7.52 -2.32 -11.00
CA PRO A 147 -8.69 -1.53 -10.61
C PRO A 147 -8.37 -0.71 -9.35
N GLY A 148 -8.85 0.53 -9.31
CA GLY A 148 -8.63 1.48 -8.22
C GLY A 148 -9.04 2.88 -8.61
N VAL A 149 -8.97 3.79 -7.65
CA VAL A 149 -9.32 5.21 -7.82
C VAL A 149 -8.43 5.87 -8.88
N ASP A 150 -7.12 5.54 -8.89
CA ASP A 150 -6.16 6.05 -9.87
C ASP A 150 -6.59 5.78 -11.31
N ARG A 151 -7.04 4.54 -11.58
CA ARG A 151 -7.50 4.14 -12.91
C ARG A 151 -8.75 4.93 -13.34
N TRP A 152 -9.66 5.18 -12.41
CA TRP A 152 -10.86 5.94 -12.68
C TRP A 152 -10.54 7.40 -13.06
N PHE A 153 -9.61 8.06 -12.34
CA PHE A 153 -9.17 9.42 -12.66
C PHE A 153 -8.48 9.50 -14.01
N VAL A 154 -7.58 8.56 -14.33
CA VAL A 154 -6.90 8.53 -15.63
C VAL A 154 -7.91 8.36 -16.77
N ARG A 155 -8.86 7.43 -16.61
CA ARG A 155 -9.91 7.23 -17.63
C ARG A 155 -10.80 8.47 -17.81
N ARG A 156 -11.23 9.11 -16.73
CA ARG A 156 -12.00 10.37 -16.82
C ARG A 156 -11.24 11.46 -17.55
N ARG A 157 -9.97 11.63 -17.23
CA ARG A 157 -9.13 12.62 -17.88
C ARG A 157 -8.98 12.33 -19.37
N GLN A 158 -8.79 11.08 -19.77
CA GLN A 158 -8.69 10.68 -21.18
C GLN A 158 -10.01 10.94 -21.93
N LEU A 159 -11.16 10.66 -21.33
CA LEU A 159 -12.46 10.95 -21.95
C LEU A 159 -12.68 12.46 -22.13
N ALA A 160 -12.37 13.25 -21.10
CA ALA A 160 -12.48 14.71 -21.18
C ALA A 160 -11.57 15.33 -22.26
N LEU A 161 -10.36 14.77 -22.45
CA LEU A 161 -9.46 15.22 -23.53
C LEU A 161 -9.94 14.78 -24.92
N ALA A 162 -10.62 13.64 -25.03
CA ALA A 162 -11.18 13.17 -26.29
C ALA A 162 -12.45 13.96 -26.71
N GLU A 163 -13.15 14.56 -25.74
CA GLU A 163 -14.33 15.38 -25.96
C GLU A 163 -14.00 16.87 -26.16
N ALA A 164 -12.75 17.30 -25.94
CA ALA A 164 -12.33 18.67 -26.12
C ALA A 164 -12.41 19.03 -27.61
N PRO A 165 -13.07 20.16 -28.02
CA PRO A 165 -13.13 20.59 -29.39
C PRO A 165 -11.70 20.81 -29.92
N VAL A 166 -11.40 20.30 -31.11
CA VAL A 166 -10.16 20.60 -31.82
C VAL A 166 -10.26 22.04 -32.30
N GLU A 167 -9.89 22.99 -31.47
CA GLU A 167 -9.76 24.39 -31.89
C GLU A 167 -8.50 24.50 -32.75
N GLY A 168 -8.68 24.73 -34.06
CA GLY A 168 -7.59 25.16 -34.95
C GLY A 168 -7.25 24.24 -36.10
N GLY A 169 -8.18 23.48 -36.65
CA GLY A 169 -8.01 22.90 -37.98
C GLY A 169 -8.24 23.97 -39.07
N PRO A 170 -7.38 24.09 -40.13
CA PRO A 170 -7.60 25.02 -41.22
C PRO A 170 -8.93 24.70 -41.89
N LYS A 171 -9.78 25.74 -42.12
CA LYS A 171 -11.12 25.63 -42.69
C LYS A 171 -11.15 25.28 -44.19
N ASP A 172 -10.03 25.01 -44.82
CA ASP A 172 -9.91 24.85 -46.26
C ASP A 172 -9.27 23.51 -46.68
N ALA A 173 -9.56 22.42 -46.02
CA ALA A 173 -9.21 21.09 -46.54
C ALA A 173 -10.40 20.55 -47.37
N VAL A 174 -10.22 20.55 -48.69
CA VAL A 174 -11.08 19.91 -49.68
C VAL A 174 -11.42 18.48 -49.26
N ALA A 175 -12.71 18.15 -49.25
CA ALA A 175 -13.25 16.87 -48.87
C ALA A 175 -12.71 15.75 -49.78
N GLU A 176 -11.85 14.91 -49.26
CA GLU A 176 -11.51 13.62 -49.85
C GLU A 176 -12.53 12.56 -49.34
N PRO A 177 -12.98 11.61 -50.20
CA PRO A 177 -14.13 10.78 -49.87
C PRO A 177 -13.87 9.88 -48.68
N ALA A 178 -14.79 9.92 -47.75
CA ALA A 178 -14.90 9.30 -46.48
C ALA A 178 -14.29 7.90 -46.36
N ALA A 179 -13.19 7.81 -45.64
CA ALA A 179 -12.88 6.59 -44.89
C ALA A 179 -14.00 6.31 -43.88
N VAL A 180 -14.54 5.10 -43.92
CA VAL A 180 -15.59 4.62 -43.03
C VAL A 180 -15.26 5.02 -41.58
N PRO A 181 -16.14 5.73 -40.87
CA PRO A 181 -15.87 6.13 -39.50
C PRO A 181 -15.76 4.85 -38.67
N LEU A 182 -14.56 4.56 -38.20
CA LEU A 182 -14.35 3.62 -37.12
C LEU A 182 -15.21 4.13 -35.95
N LYS A 183 -16.33 3.45 -35.73
CA LYS A 183 -17.26 3.69 -34.66
C LYS A 183 -16.43 3.89 -33.38
N PRO A 184 -16.45 5.04 -32.71
CA PRO A 184 -15.71 5.24 -31.49
C PRO A 184 -16.10 4.08 -30.60
N ALA A 185 -15.12 3.32 -30.11
CA ALA A 185 -15.38 2.27 -29.15
C ALA A 185 -16.18 2.93 -28.02
N ARG A 186 -17.47 2.62 -27.99
CA ARG A 186 -18.44 3.13 -27.03
C ARG A 186 -17.78 2.99 -25.66
N GLY A 187 -17.35 4.11 -25.09
CA GLY A 187 -16.71 4.12 -23.79
C GLY A 187 -17.71 3.47 -22.84
N ASP A 188 -17.47 2.17 -22.57
CA ASP A 188 -18.25 1.47 -21.60
C ASP A 188 -18.16 2.28 -20.32
N ALA A 189 -19.28 2.87 -19.91
CA ALA A 189 -19.41 3.36 -18.55
C ALA A 189 -18.88 2.27 -17.63
N PRO A 190 -18.12 2.57 -16.58
CA PRO A 190 -17.48 1.56 -15.74
C PRO A 190 -18.54 0.52 -15.42
N GLY A 191 -18.36 -0.68 -16.01
CA GLY A 191 -19.37 -1.71 -15.93
C GLY A 191 -19.60 -2.02 -14.44
N ARG A 192 -20.83 -2.41 -14.05
CA ARG A 192 -21.13 -2.85 -12.67
C ARG A 192 -20.03 -3.71 -12.06
N ARG A 193 -19.33 -4.52 -12.88
CA ARG A 193 -18.20 -5.35 -12.46
C ARG A 193 -16.94 -4.55 -12.08
N GLU A 194 -16.64 -3.46 -12.78
CA GLU A 194 -15.50 -2.58 -12.41
C GLU A 194 -15.83 -1.78 -11.14
N MET A 195 -17.07 -1.36 -11.00
CA MET A 195 -17.56 -0.72 -9.78
C MET A 195 -17.47 -1.68 -8.58
N LEU A 196 -17.89 -2.94 -8.75
CA LEU A 196 -17.79 -3.98 -7.71
C LEU A 196 -16.32 -4.33 -7.41
N ALA A 197 -15.43 -4.37 -8.40
CA ALA A 197 -14.00 -4.59 -8.16
C ALA A 197 -13.35 -3.42 -7.39
N ASN A 198 -13.80 -2.18 -7.62
CA ASN A 198 -13.37 -1.02 -6.84
C ASN A 198 -13.93 -1.05 -5.41
N LEU A 199 -15.05 -1.71 -5.20
CA LEU A 199 -15.68 -1.93 -3.90
C LEU A 199 -15.11 -3.14 -3.14
N ALA A 200 -14.23 -3.93 -3.75
CA ALA A 200 -13.63 -5.12 -3.11
C ALA A 200 -12.84 -4.80 -1.82
N GLY A 201 -12.38 -3.56 -1.65
CA GLY A 201 -11.77 -3.08 -0.41
C GLY A 201 -12.78 -2.72 0.70
N LEU A 202 -14.08 -2.52 0.38
CA LEU A 202 -15.08 -2.10 1.37
C LEU A 202 -15.29 -3.09 2.52
N PRO A 203 -15.31 -4.43 2.31
CA PRO A 203 -15.40 -5.38 3.41
C PRO A 203 -14.26 -5.21 4.41
N PHE A 204 -13.04 -4.93 3.93
CA PHE A 204 -11.87 -4.68 4.78
C PHE A 204 -11.99 -3.37 5.54
N LEU A 205 -12.47 -2.29 4.89
CA LEU A 205 -12.78 -1.01 5.55
C LEU A 205 -13.92 -1.17 6.55
N GLY A 206 -14.93 -1.98 6.24
CA GLY A 206 -16.04 -2.31 7.15
C GLY A 206 -15.54 -3.11 8.37
N ALA A 207 -14.68 -4.11 8.18
CA ALA A 207 -14.05 -4.85 9.26
C ALA A 207 -13.16 -3.95 10.13
N PHE A 208 -12.44 -3.00 9.50
CA PHE A 208 -11.64 -2.01 10.20
C PHE A 208 -12.52 -1.07 11.03
N ALA A 209 -13.60 -0.52 10.45
CA ALA A 209 -14.55 0.31 11.19
C ALA A 209 -15.17 -0.47 12.36
N TYR A 210 -15.57 -1.72 12.14
CA TYR A 210 -16.07 -2.59 13.20
C TYR A 210 -15.04 -2.79 14.32
N ALA A 211 -13.76 -3.01 13.98
CA ALA A 211 -12.67 -3.14 14.94
C ALA A 211 -12.45 -1.84 15.74
N LEU A 212 -12.57 -0.66 15.10
CA LEU A 212 -12.53 0.64 15.78
C LEU A 212 -13.57 0.77 16.88
N PHE A 213 -14.79 0.32 16.62
CA PHE A 213 -15.90 0.42 17.59
C PHE A 213 -15.82 -0.66 18.69
N LYS A 214 -15.09 -1.76 18.44
CA LYS A 214 -14.99 -2.91 19.38
C LYS A 214 -13.71 -2.89 20.19
N LYS A 215 -13.25 -1.74 20.63
CA LYS A 215 -12.02 -1.44 21.37
C LYS A 215 -11.70 -2.40 22.55
N ARG A 216 -12.71 -3.07 23.09
CA ARG A 216 -12.59 -3.92 24.29
C ARG A 216 -11.92 -5.30 24.07
N GLN A 217 -11.80 -5.76 22.83
CA GLN A 217 -11.22 -7.08 22.52
C GLN A 217 -9.72 -7.05 22.21
N TRP A 218 -9.17 -5.88 21.92
CA TRP A 218 -7.75 -5.73 21.55
C TRP A 218 -6.83 -5.74 22.77
N SER A 219 -7.24 -5.11 23.88
CA SER A 219 -6.50 -5.14 25.15
C SER A 219 -6.34 -6.55 25.71
N SER A 220 -7.32 -7.41 25.50
CA SER A 220 -7.27 -8.80 25.99
C SER A 220 -6.37 -9.73 25.16
N TYR A 221 -5.95 -9.31 23.96
CA TYR A 221 -5.00 -10.07 23.14
C TYR A 221 -3.55 -9.74 23.52
N GLU A 222 -3.26 -8.47 23.82
CA GLU A 222 -1.94 -8.05 24.32
C GLU A 222 -1.66 -8.56 25.74
N GLU A 223 -2.64 -8.54 26.63
CA GLU A 223 -2.48 -9.10 27.99
C GLU A 223 -2.16 -10.59 27.97
N ARG A 224 -2.72 -11.38 27.04
CA ARG A 224 -2.39 -12.81 26.93
C ARG A 224 -0.97 -13.06 26.43
N ASN A 225 -0.48 -12.26 25.49
CA ASN A 225 0.88 -12.43 24.97
C ASN A 225 1.97 -11.96 25.95
N LEU A 226 1.62 -11.14 26.95
CA LEU A 226 2.54 -10.72 28.00
C LEU A 226 2.61 -11.72 29.18
N VAL A 227 1.60 -12.60 29.32
CA VAL A 227 1.56 -13.62 30.35
C VAL A 227 2.26 -14.93 29.92
N ASP A 228 2.35 -15.16 28.59
CA ASP A 228 2.98 -16.36 28.00
C ASP A 228 4.44 -16.11 27.55
N ALA A 229 5.04 -14.95 27.83
CA ALA A 229 6.43 -14.58 27.57
C ALA A 229 7.24 -14.45 28.88
#